data_30b8afb611750f605b20ee07a536c946
#
_entry.id   30b8afb611750f605b20ee07a536c946
#
_cell.length_a   1.000
_cell.length_b   1.000
_cell.length_c   1.000
_cell.angle_alpha   90.00
_cell.angle_beta   90.00
_cell.angle_gamma   90.00
#
_symmetry.space_group_name_H-M   'P 1'
#
loop_
_entity.id
_entity.type
_entity.pdbx_description
1 polymer ?
#
loop_
_entity_poly.entity_id
_entity_poly.type
_entity_poly.pdbx_seq_one_letter_code
_entity_poly.pdbx_strand_id
1 'polypeptide(L)'
;AIFAEGEADFIDQFASTGLDEAGVVALLDVQGWFDLRQRPLPSTRAEIVEALVGRRFVTRQPEGLAITNLGALVLAKRLSDFDSVARKAVRVIVYDGVTKMQVKDGKDWVADSGYAVGFVKLVDQIHAETPASEEIRAALRQTTHAYPKKALREILGNALVHQDLSERGTGVVVEVYDDRVEIVNPGLPLLPVDRFIDENQSRNERLADALRQLGVCDERGHGMDAVVTHIEAHQLPPYQCRLGSRHTTVVLSRYKAL
;
A
#
# COMPACT_ATOMS: atom_id res chain seq x y z
N ALA A 1 14.24 -28.10 8.69
CA ALA A 1 14.03 -26.96 7.80
C ALA A 1 15.35 -26.74 7.05
N ILE A 2 15.39 -27.10 5.77
CA ILE A 2 16.53 -26.86 4.87
C ILE A 2 16.25 -25.50 4.26
N PHE A 3 16.96 -24.47 4.69
CA PHE A 3 17.03 -23.20 3.98
C PHE A 3 17.75 -23.50 2.65
N ALA A 4 17.05 -23.34 1.53
CA ALA A 4 17.67 -23.30 0.23
C ALA A 4 18.55 -22.04 0.18
N GLU A 5 19.85 -22.21 0.28
CA GLU A 5 20.83 -21.17 -0.05
C GLU A 5 20.65 -20.84 -1.54
N GLY A 6 20.29 -19.58 -1.85
CA GLY A 6 20.59 -19.05 -3.17
C GLY A 6 19.54 -18.26 -3.93
N GLU A 7 18.28 -18.12 -3.52
CA GLU A 7 17.41 -17.16 -4.18
C GLU A 7 17.47 -15.81 -3.46
N ALA A 8 17.93 -14.76 -4.18
CA ALA A 8 17.85 -13.39 -3.68
C ALA A 8 16.39 -13.06 -3.33
N ASP A 9 16.16 -12.46 -2.16
CA ASP A 9 14.84 -12.00 -1.74
C ASP A 9 14.20 -11.18 -2.89
N PHE A 10 12.90 -11.36 -3.13
CA PHE A 10 12.19 -10.70 -4.22
C PHE A 10 12.50 -9.20 -4.30
N ILE A 11 12.59 -8.52 -3.16
CA ILE A 11 12.83 -7.07 -3.09
C ILE A 11 14.24 -6.68 -3.52
N ASP A 12 15.23 -7.59 -3.48
CA ASP A 12 16.60 -7.37 -3.89
C ASP A 12 16.85 -7.68 -5.38
N GLN A 13 15.92 -8.35 -6.03
CA GLN A 13 15.98 -8.59 -7.47
C GLN A 13 15.82 -7.27 -8.24
N PHE A 14 16.27 -7.26 -9.49
CA PHE A 14 16.23 -6.06 -10.32
C PHE A 14 14.92 -5.96 -11.10
N ALA A 15 14.27 -4.81 -10.96
CA ALA A 15 13.11 -4.43 -11.76
C ALA A 15 13.51 -3.90 -13.14
N SER A 16 14.69 -3.25 -13.24
CA SER A 16 15.27 -2.75 -14.48
C SER A 16 16.79 -2.64 -14.36
N THR A 17 17.53 -2.89 -15.43
CA THR A 17 18.99 -2.90 -15.47
C THR A 17 19.52 -2.09 -16.67
N GLY A 18 20.83 -1.80 -16.69
CA GLY A 18 21.48 -1.12 -17.81
C GLY A 18 21.06 0.35 -17.98
N LEU A 19 20.67 1.01 -16.90
CA LEU A 19 20.21 2.39 -16.92
C LEU A 19 21.38 3.36 -16.71
N ASP A 20 21.25 4.56 -17.27
CA ASP A 20 22.00 5.73 -16.86
C ASP A 20 21.23 6.52 -15.77
N GLU A 21 21.82 7.60 -15.28
CA GLU A 21 21.19 8.47 -14.27
C GLU A 21 19.87 9.08 -14.77
N ALA A 22 19.79 9.42 -16.06
CA ALA A 22 18.58 9.98 -16.64
C ALA A 22 17.45 8.93 -16.69
N GLY A 23 17.76 7.68 -17.04
CA GLY A 23 16.83 6.56 -17.04
C GLY A 23 16.25 6.28 -15.66
N VAL A 24 17.10 6.29 -14.60
CA VAL A 24 16.63 6.14 -13.22
C VAL A 24 15.64 7.24 -12.83
N VAL A 25 15.98 8.51 -13.08
CA VAL A 25 15.11 9.66 -12.75
C VAL A 25 13.85 9.69 -13.63
N ALA A 26 13.91 9.14 -14.85
CA ALA A 26 12.72 9.02 -15.70
C ALA A 26 11.69 8.05 -15.13
N LEU A 27 12.13 6.94 -14.55
CA LEU A 27 11.26 5.84 -14.06
C LEU A 27 10.80 6.03 -12.62
N LEU A 28 11.62 6.65 -11.75
CA LEU A 28 11.29 6.85 -10.34
C LEU A 28 10.78 8.27 -10.06
N ASP A 29 9.82 8.42 -9.18
CA ASP A 29 9.34 9.72 -8.66
C ASP A 29 10.27 10.23 -7.55
N VAL A 30 11.43 10.72 -8.00
CA VAL A 30 12.46 11.25 -7.09
C VAL A 30 11.99 12.52 -6.39
N GLN A 31 11.22 13.39 -7.05
CA GLN A 31 10.68 14.60 -6.42
C GLN A 31 9.77 14.24 -5.26
N GLY A 32 8.76 13.37 -5.50
CA GLY A 32 7.84 12.92 -4.46
C GLY A 32 8.57 12.24 -3.31
N TRP A 33 9.66 11.50 -3.58
CA TRP A 33 10.46 10.91 -2.51
C TRP A 33 11.15 11.94 -1.62
N PHE A 34 11.75 13.00 -2.20
CA PHE A 34 12.39 14.05 -1.43
C PHE A 34 11.36 14.89 -0.66
N ASP A 35 10.19 15.15 -1.26
CA ASP A 35 9.08 15.87 -0.61
C ASP A 35 8.56 15.10 0.62
N LEU A 36 8.35 13.78 0.52
CA LEU A 36 7.95 12.93 1.64
C LEU A 36 8.97 12.98 2.80
N ARG A 37 10.25 13.16 2.49
CA ARG A 37 11.33 13.29 3.48
C ARG A 37 11.53 14.71 3.99
N GLN A 38 10.76 15.67 3.49
CA GLN A 38 10.90 17.09 3.81
C GLN A 38 12.34 17.61 3.53
N ARG A 39 12.93 17.16 2.42
CA ARG A 39 14.27 17.54 1.99
C ARG A 39 14.24 18.14 0.59
N PRO A 40 15.09 19.15 0.31
CA PRO A 40 15.21 19.69 -1.04
C PRO A 40 15.74 18.62 -2.00
N LEU A 41 15.24 18.64 -3.23
CA LEU A 41 15.78 17.81 -4.31
C LEU A 41 17.21 18.27 -4.62
N PRO A 42 18.19 17.36 -4.68
CA PRO A 42 19.56 17.69 -5.08
C PRO A 42 19.64 18.29 -6.48
N SER A 43 20.63 19.11 -6.72
CA SER A 43 20.77 19.86 -7.97
C SER A 43 21.26 18.98 -9.15
N THR A 44 21.92 17.87 -8.86
CA THR A 44 22.49 16.98 -9.88
C THR A 44 21.85 15.59 -9.82
N ARG A 45 21.76 14.92 -10.98
CA ARG A 45 21.30 13.53 -11.06
C ARG A 45 22.22 12.58 -10.30
N ALA A 46 23.52 12.84 -10.32
CA ALA A 46 24.49 12.04 -9.59
C ALA A 46 24.19 12.01 -8.08
N GLU A 47 23.92 13.15 -7.46
CA GLU A 47 23.54 13.24 -6.04
C GLU A 47 22.22 12.53 -5.74
N ILE A 48 21.24 12.63 -6.66
CA ILE A 48 19.97 11.90 -6.55
C ILE A 48 20.23 10.39 -6.56
N VAL A 49 21.02 9.91 -7.53
CA VAL A 49 21.35 8.48 -7.66
C VAL A 49 22.13 8.00 -6.44
N GLU A 50 23.09 8.76 -5.91
CA GLU A 50 23.79 8.40 -4.67
C GLU A 50 22.84 8.24 -3.49
N ALA A 51 21.87 9.14 -3.36
CA ALA A 51 20.85 9.04 -2.30
C ALA A 51 19.98 7.78 -2.45
N LEU A 52 19.62 7.39 -3.69
CA LEU A 52 18.87 6.17 -3.98
C LEU A 52 19.71 4.91 -3.75
N VAL A 53 20.99 4.92 -4.11
CA VAL A 53 21.94 3.83 -3.85
C VAL A 53 22.11 3.61 -2.35
N GLY A 54 22.26 4.69 -1.57
CA GLY A 54 22.34 4.63 -0.11
C GLY A 54 21.12 3.98 0.57
N ARG A 55 19.98 3.89 -0.14
CA ARG A 55 18.74 3.22 0.32
C ARG A 55 18.51 1.87 -0.34
N ARG A 56 19.41 1.42 -1.21
CA ARG A 56 19.28 0.21 -2.01
C ARG A 56 18.04 0.19 -2.92
N PHE A 57 17.50 1.34 -3.27
CA PHE A 57 16.48 1.47 -4.31
C PHE A 57 17.08 1.34 -5.71
N VAL A 58 18.36 1.71 -5.81
CA VAL A 58 19.20 1.57 -7.01
C VAL A 58 20.50 0.93 -6.60
N THR A 59 21.10 0.13 -7.47
CA THR A 59 22.43 -0.44 -7.31
C THR A 59 23.31 -0.14 -8.51
N ARG A 60 24.62 -0.08 -8.30
CA ARG A 60 25.61 0.03 -9.36
C ARG A 60 25.96 -1.36 -9.89
N GLN A 61 25.93 -1.53 -11.20
CA GLN A 61 26.26 -2.76 -11.91
C GLN A 61 27.36 -2.46 -12.94
N PRO A 62 28.12 -3.45 -13.44
CA PRO A 62 29.12 -3.24 -14.46
C PRO A 62 28.57 -2.55 -15.74
N GLU A 63 27.28 -2.81 -16.06
CA GLU A 63 26.60 -2.34 -17.26
C GLU A 63 25.83 -1.01 -17.03
N GLY A 64 25.94 -0.40 -15.84
CA GLY A 64 25.22 0.83 -15.49
C GLY A 64 24.50 0.75 -14.16
N LEU A 65 23.33 1.36 -14.07
CA LEU A 65 22.50 1.36 -12.87
C LEU A 65 21.36 0.34 -13.01
N ALA A 66 20.99 -0.26 -11.89
CA ALA A 66 19.82 -1.14 -11.80
C ALA A 66 18.87 -0.63 -10.73
N ILE A 67 17.57 -0.55 -11.04
CA ILE A 67 16.50 -0.31 -10.07
C ILE A 67 16.11 -1.64 -9.46
N THR A 68 16.11 -1.73 -8.13
CA THR A 68 15.65 -2.92 -7.40
C THR A 68 14.13 -3.01 -7.39
N ASN A 69 13.56 -4.20 -7.15
CA ASN A 69 12.12 -4.33 -6.92
C ASN A 69 11.67 -3.47 -5.73
N LEU A 70 12.50 -3.34 -4.68
CA LEU A 70 12.23 -2.42 -3.58
C LEU A 70 12.09 -0.98 -4.06
N GLY A 71 13.05 -0.51 -4.87
CA GLY A 71 13.04 0.86 -5.41
C GLY A 71 11.82 1.12 -6.29
N ALA A 72 11.46 0.17 -7.15
CA ALA A 72 10.28 0.25 -7.99
C ALA A 72 8.98 0.24 -7.16
N LEU A 73 8.82 -0.71 -6.22
CA LEU A 73 7.63 -0.78 -5.35
C LEU A 73 7.41 0.49 -4.54
N VAL A 74 8.49 1.15 -4.09
CA VAL A 74 8.38 2.34 -3.24
C VAL A 74 8.19 3.61 -4.06
N LEU A 75 8.93 3.77 -5.17
CA LEU A 75 9.12 5.05 -5.85
C LEU A 75 8.73 5.09 -7.32
N ALA A 76 8.27 4.00 -7.94
CA ALA A 76 7.92 4.02 -9.35
C ALA A 76 6.94 5.16 -9.68
N LYS A 77 7.17 5.89 -10.77
CA LYS A 77 6.15 6.75 -11.36
C LYS A 77 4.98 5.91 -11.85
N ARG A 78 5.29 4.74 -12.44
CA ARG A 78 4.33 3.73 -12.87
C ARG A 78 4.90 2.35 -12.61
N LEU A 79 4.21 1.55 -11.81
CA LEU A 79 4.60 0.16 -11.55
C LEU A 79 4.51 -0.69 -12.81
N SER A 80 3.59 -0.35 -13.73
CA SER A 80 3.44 -1.01 -15.03
C SER A 80 4.65 -0.90 -15.96
N ASP A 81 5.58 0.00 -15.69
CA ASP A 81 6.84 0.11 -16.43
C ASP A 81 7.87 -0.98 -16.03
N PHE A 82 7.54 -1.82 -15.03
CA PHE A 82 8.43 -2.84 -14.48
C PHE A 82 7.73 -4.21 -14.42
N ASP A 83 8.09 -5.13 -15.31
CA ASP A 83 7.45 -6.44 -15.43
C ASP A 83 7.38 -7.22 -14.11
N SER A 84 8.43 -7.15 -13.29
CA SER A 84 8.54 -7.89 -12.02
C SER A 84 7.53 -7.42 -10.96
N VAL A 85 7.17 -6.14 -10.96
CA VAL A 85 6.30 -5.52 -9.94
C VAL A 85 4.98 -4.97 -10.47
N ALA A 86 4.75 -4.96 -11.77
CA ALA A 86 3.51 -4.44 -12.38
C ALA A 86 2.24 -5.02 -11.74
N ARG A 87 2.23 -6.31 -11.45
CA ARG A 87 1.09 -7.01 -10.83
C ARG A 87 0.96 -6.79 -9.33
N LYS A 88 1.88 -6.04 -8.71
CA LYS A 88 1.82 -5.65 -7.30
C LYS A 88 1.09 -4.33 -7.07
N ALA A 89 0.75 -3.61 -8.13
CA ALA A 89 -0.09 -2.42 -8.06
C ALA A 89 -1.44 -2.72 -7.37
N VAL A 90 -1.90 -1.80 -6.52
CA VAL A 90 -3.16 -1.95 -5.79
C VAL A 90 -4.34 -1.80 -6.76
N ARG A 91 -5.23 -2.79 -6.79
CA ARG A 91 -6.48 -2.69 -7.53
C ARG A 91 -7.60 -2.26 -6.62
N VAL A 92 -8.42 -1.32 -7.06
CA VAL A 92 -9.61 -0.86 -6.33
C VAL A 92 -10.84 -1.13 -7.17
N ILE A 93 -11.83 -1.79 -6.56
CA ILE A 93 -13.11 -2.14 -7.20
C ILE A 93 -14.24 -1.62 -6.32
N VAL A 94 -15.15 -0.85 -6.88
CA VAL A 94 -16.36 -0.38 -6.19
C VAL A 94 -17.56 -1.11 -6.75
N TYR A 95 -18.26 -1.82 -5.89
CA TYR A 95 -19.45 -2.56 -6.24
C TYR A 95 -20.72 -1.74 -5.99
N ASP A 96 -21.73 -2.00 -6.79
CA ASP A 96 -23.10 -1.51 -6.57
C ASP A 96 -23.83 -2.50 -5.65
N GLY A 97 -24.20 -2.03 -4.46
CA GLY A 97 -24.81 -2.87 -3.42
C GLY A 97 -23.80 -3.63 -2.55
N VAL A 98 -24.22 -4.81 -2.05
CA VAL A 98 -23.47 -5.58 -1.04
C VAL A 98 -22.85 -6.86 -1.56
N THR A 99 -22.88 -7.08 -2.88
CA THR A 99 -22.38 -8.29 -3.55
C THR A 99 -21.42 -7.93 -4.68
N LYS A 100 -20.63 -8.92 -5.15
CA LYS A 100 -19.71 -8.77 -6.29
C LYS A 100 -20.42 -8.86 -7.66
N MET A 101 -21.75 -8.79 -7.68
CA MET A 101 -22.54 -9.00 -8.91
C MET A 101 -22.38 -7.87 -9.93
N GLN A 102 -22.26 -6.65 -9.46
CA GLN A 102 -22.20 -5.48 -10.31
C GLN A 102 -21.14 -4.50 -9.83
N VAL A 103 -20.21 -4.16 -10.71
CA VAL A 103 -19.21 -3.10 -10.49
C VAL A 103 -19.83 -1.78 -10.94
N LYS A 104 -19.67 -0.72 -10.14
CA LYS A 104 -20.10 0.64 -10.56
C LYS A 104 -19.31 1.08 -11.79
N ASP A 105 -19.99 1.71 -12.74
CA ASP A 105 -19.39 2.13 -14.02
C ASP A 105 -18.13 2.99 -13.80
N GLY A 106 -17.02 2.58 -14.46
CA GLY A 106 -15.74 3.28 -14.34
C GLY A 106 -15.06 3.19 -12.98
N LYS A 107 -15.54 2.32 -12.07
CA LYS A 107 -15.04 2.18 -10.69
C LYS A 107 -14.27 0.88 -10.46
N ASP A 108 -13.47 0.49 -11.43
CA ASP A 108 -12.44 -0.57 -11.32
C ASP A 108 -11.15 0.00 -11.90
N TRP A 109 -10.17 0.23 -11.06
CA TRP A 109 -8.89 0.83 -11.49
C TRP A 109 -7.70 0.27 -10.73
N VAL A 110 -6.53 0.50 -11.29
CA VAL A 110 -5.24 0.13 -10.68
C VAL A 110 -4.50 1.40 -10.28
N ALA A 111 -4.03 1.45 -9.03
CA ALA A 111 -3.14 2.49 -8.53
C ALA A 111 -1.71 2.18 -8.97
N ASP A 112 -1.31 2.73 -10.10
CA ASP A 112 -0.08 2.37 -10.83
C ASP A 112 1.18 3.11 -10.34
N SER A 113 1.10 3.88 -9.25
CA SER A 113 2.25 4.56 -8.64
C SER A 113 2.90 3.72 -7.56
N GLY A 114 4.19 3.96 -7.30
CA GLY A 114 4.91 3.35 -6.17
C GLY A 114 4.20 3.60 -4.83
N TYR A 115 4.33 2.64 -3.93
CA TYR A 115 3.56 2.61 -2.68
C TYR A 115 3.73 3.86 -1.82
N ALA A 116 4.95 4.44 -1.75
CA ALA A 116 5.12 5.64 -0.94
C ALA A 116 4.61 6.89 -1.65
N VAL A 117 5.01 7.11 -2.90
CA VAL A 117 4.70 8.33 -3.64
C VAL A 117 3.23 8.41 -4.06
N GLY A 118 2.56 7.25 -4.23
CA GLY A 118 1.14 7.16 -4.55
C GLY A 118 0.19 7.03 -3.36
N PHE A 119 0.71 6.81 -2.14
CA PHE A 119 -0.09 6.35 -0.99
C PHE A 119 -1.21 7.30 -0.59
N VAL A 120 -0.90 8.57 -0.39
CA VAL A 120 -1.89 9.58 0.06
C VAL A 120 -3.02 9.68 -0.93
N LYS A 121 -2.70 9.79 -2.24
CA LYS A 121 -3.69 9.84 -3.31
C LYS A 121 -4.57 8.59 -3.34
N LEU A 122 -3.98 7.40 -3.16
CA LEU A 122 -4.73 6.14 -3.14
C LEU A 122 -5.71 6.09 -1.97
N VAL A 123 -5.27 6.45 -0.75
CA VAL A 123 -6.15 6.51 0.43
C VAL A 123 -7.29 7.50 0.21
N ASP A 124 -7.01 8.67 -0.38
CA ASP A 124 -8.02 9.69 -0.68
C ASP A 124 -9.04 9.18 -1.68
N GLN A 125 -8.60 8.53 -2.75
CA GLN A 125 -9.47 7.94 -3.75
C GLN A 125 -10.36 6.85 -3.15
N ILE A 126 -9.80 5.91 -2.37
CA ILE A 126 -10.58 4.87 -1.70
C ILE A 126 -11.61 5.50 -0.76
N HIS A 127 -11.18 6.44 0.08
CA HIS A 127 -12.06 7.10 1.04
C HIS A 127 -13.22 7.84 0.35
N ALA A 128 -12.96 8.51 -0.78
CA ALA A 128 -13.99 9.19 -1.56
C ALA A 128 -15.06 8.24 -2.14
N GLU A 129 -14.72 6.97 -2.37
CA GLU A 129 -15.65 5.95 -2.85
C GLU A 129 -16.44 5.25 -1.72
N THR A 130 -16.08 5.48 -0.46
CA THR A 130 -16.82 4.90 0.66
C THR A 130 -18.19 5.55 0.82
N PRO A 131 -19.21 4.82 1.30
CA PRO A 131 -20.52 5.41 1.58
C PRO A 131 -20.41 6.66 2.44
N ALA A 132 -21.16 7.68 2.07
CA ALA A 132 -21.18 8.95 2.78
C ALA A 132 -22.62 9.43 2.96
N SER A 133 -22.86 10.19 4.03
CA SER A 133 -24.09 10.91 4.27
C SER A 133 -23.83 12.43 4.23
N GLU A 134 -24.78 13.18 3.68
CA GLU A 134 -24.75 14.62 3.73
C GLU A 134 -25.65 15.12 4.88
N GLU A 135 -25.05 15.87 5.79
CA GLU A 135 -25.77 16.54 6.86
C GLU A 135 -25.64 18.06 6.72
N ILE A 136 -26.73 18.79 7.00
CA ILE A 136 -26.67 20.23 7.08
C ILE A 136 -26.42 20.62 8.53
N ARG A 137 -25.19 21.08 8.82
CA ARG A 137 -24.82 21.62 10.13
C ARG A 137 -24.49 23.11 10.00
N ALA A 138 -25.10 23.93 10.83
CA ALA A 138 -24.87 25.37 10.86
C ALA A 138 -24.94 26.05 9.47
N ALA A 139 -25.96 25.69 8.66
CA ALA A 139 -26.17 26.17 7.28
C ALA A 139 -25.11 25.74 6.23
N LEU A 140 -24.17 24.86 6.60
CA LEU A 140 -23.20 24.28 5.67
C LEU A 140 -23.49 22.80 5.46
N ARG A 141 -23.35 22.33 4.21
CA ARG A 141 -23.36 20.90 3.91
C ARG A 141 -22.03 20.30 4.35
N GLN A 142 -22.09 19.26 5.17
CA GLN A 142 -20.94 18.45 5.56
C GLN A 142 -21.14 17.03 5.06
N THR A 143 -20.16 16.52 4.32
CA THR A 143 -20.11 15.11 3.92
C THR A 143 -19.41 14.34 5.02
N THR A 144 -20.10 13.36 5.58
CA THR A 144 -19.53 12.45 6.59
C THR A 144 -19.43 11.06 5.97
N HIS A 145 -18.21 10.59 5.78
CA HIS A 145 -17.94 9.24 5.28
C HIS A 145 -18.17 8.20 6.38
N ALA A 146 -18.67 7.03 5.97
CA ALA A 146 -18.99 5.94 6.89
C ALA A 146 -17.76 5.38 7.60
N TYR A 147 -16.57 5.46 6.97
CA TYR A 147 -15.34 4.91 7.51
C TYR A 147 -14.29 5.99 7.76
N PRO A 148 -13.60 5.94 8.92
CA PRO A 148 -12.54 6.90 9.22
C PRO A 148 -11.36 6.69 8.27
N LYS A 149 -10.95 7.77 7.59
CA LYS A 149 -9.82 7.75 6.64
C LYS A 149 -8.53 7.21 7.28
N LYS A 150 -8.32 7.51 8.57
CA LYS A 150 -7.15 7.00 9.31
C LYS A 150 -7.16 5.49 9.45
N ALA A 151 -8.32 4.86 9.71
CA ALA A 151 -8.41 3.39 9.78
C ALA A 151 -8.13 2.75 8.42
N LEU A 152 -8.69 3.29 7.33
CA LEU A 152 -8.41 2.81 5.96
C LEU A 152 -6.91 2.92 5.63
N ARG A 153 -6.29 4.04 6.01
CA ARG A 153 -4.85 4.28 5.81
C ARG A 153 -4.00 3.22 6.50
N GLU A 154 -4.26 2.94 7.78
CA GLU A 154 -3.48 1.97 8.55
C GLU A 154 -3.67 0.53 8.01
N ILE A 155 -4.90 0.12 7.71
CA ILE A 155 -5.15 -1.21 7.15
C ILE A 155 -4.50 -1.37 5.78
N LEU A 156 -4.57 -0.35 4.92
CA LEU A 156 -3.93 -0.39 3.61
C LEU A 156 -2.41 -0.45 3.73
N GLY A 157 -1.80 0.37 4.60
CA GLY A 157 -0.37 0.32 4.87
C GLY A 157 0.09 -1.07 5.33
N ASN A 158 -0.64 -1.67 6.27
CA ASN A 158 -0.39 -3.03 6.73
C ASN A 158 -0.52 -4.07 5.60
N ALA A 159 -1.54 -3.94 4.74
CA ALA A 159 -1.70 -4.84 3.61
C ALA A 159 -0.50 -4.78 2.65
N LEU A 160 0.03 -3.59 2.36
CA LEU A 160 1.21 -3.42 1.50
C LEU A 160 2.48 -4.07 2.10
N VAL A 161 2.66 -3.94 3.41
CA VAL A 161 3.84 -4.46 4.11
C VAL A 161 3.78 -5.98 4.29
N HIS A 162 2.59 -6.52 4.58
CA HIS A 162 2.44 -7.93 4.94
C HIS A 162 2.05 -8.85 3.77
N GLN A 163 1.87 -8.30 2.55
CA GLN A 163 1.58 -9.12 1.38
C GLN A 163 2.70 -10.12 1.08
N ASP A 164 2.35 -11.26 0.54
CA ASP A 164 3.30 -12.21 0.01
C ASP A 164 3.76 -11.77 -1.39
N LEU A 165 4.95 -11.20 -1.47
CA LEU A 165 5.51 -10.72 -2.72
C LEU A 165 5.92 -11.87 -3.65
N SER A 166 6.09 -13.10 -3.14
CA SER A 166 6.39 -14.28 -3.95
C SER A 166 5.16 -14.79 -4.72
N GLU A 167 3.94 -14.46 -4.27
CA GLU A 167 2.72 -14.80 -4.97
C GLU A 167 2.63 -14.07 -6.32
N ARG A 168 2.72 -14.83 -7.41
CA ARG A 168 2.76 -14.25 -8.77
C ARG A 168 1.37 -13.79 -9.23
N GLY A 169 1.34 -12.72 -10.02
CA GLY A 169 0.14 -12.28 -10.74
C GLY A 169 -0.92 -11.57 -9.89
N THR A 170 -0.62 -11.28 -8.63
CA THR A 170 -1.56 -10.63 -7.71
C THR A 170 -0.88 -9.59 -6.83
N GLY A 171 -1.63 -8.58 -6.43
CA GLY A 171 -1.30 -7.55 -5.45
C GLY A 171 -2.45 -7.37 -4.47
N VAL A 172 -2.38 -6.31 -3.67
CA VAL A 172 -3.46 -5.93 -2.76
C VAL A 172 -4.69 -5.49 -3.57
N VAL A 173 -5.87 -5.95 -3.17
CA VAL A 173 -7.15 -5.55 -3.76
C VAL A 173 -8.01 -4.88 -2.70
N VAL A 174 -8.56 -3.72 -3.02
CA VAL A 174 -9.53 -3.01 -2.17
C VAL A 174 -10.90 -3.11 -2.84
N GLU A 175 -11.86 -3.66 -2.12
CA GLU A 175 -13.24 -3.84 -2.58
C GLU A 175 -14.16 -2.99 -1.72
N VAL A 176 -14.84 -2.04 -2.33
CA VAL A 176 -15.77 -1.12 -1.66
C VAL A 176 -17.19 -1.52 -1.98
N TYR A 177 -18.00 -1.73 -0.95
CA TYR A 177 -19.41 -2.08 -1.03
C TYR A 177 -20.26 -1.03 -0.30
N ASP A 178 -21.55 -1.08 -0.44
CA ASP A 178 -22.45 -0.15 0.26
C ASP A 178 -22.44 -0.33 1.79
N ASP A 179 -22.09 -1.53 2.28
CA ASP A 179 -22.12 -1.87 3.71
C ASP A 179 -20.75 -2.15 4.33
N ARG A 180 -19.68 -2.25 3.54
CA ARG A 180 -18.35 -2.57 4.02
C ARG A 180 -17.23 -2.21 3.02
N VAL A 181 -16.02 -2.19 3.53
CA VAL A 181 -14.79 -2.18 2.73
C VAL A 181 -13.99 -3.44 3.06
N GLU A 182 -13.55 -4.16 2.04
CA GLU A 182 -12.69 -5.33 2.18
C GLU A 182 -11.31 -5.01 1.58
N ILE A 183 -10.24 -5.26 2.35
CA ILE A 183 -8.86 -5.15 1.87
C ILE A 183 -8.28 -6.56 1.84
N VAL A 184 -8.08 -7.06 0.63
CA VAL A 184 -7.59 -8.41 0.35
C VAL A 184 -6.10 -8.38 0.10
N ASN A 185 -5.36 -9.12 0.90
CA ASN A 185 -3.92 -9.16 0.93
C ASN A 185 -3.42 -10.56 0.50
N PRO A 186 -2.58 -10.69 -0.56
CA PRO A 186 -1.97 -11.96 -0.91
C PRO A 186 -1.13 -12.53 0.23
N GLY A 187 -1.28 -13.81 0.49
CA GLY A 187 -0.59 -14.54 1.55
C GLY A 187 -1.41 -14.69 2.84
N LEU A 188 -1.06 -15.72 3.61
CA LEU A 188 -1.59 -15.93 4.95
C LEU A 188 -0.73 -15.18 5.96
N PRO A 189 -1.25 -14.76 7.11
CA PRO A 189 -0.45 -14.07 8.11
C PRO A 189 0.64 -15.00 8.68
N LEU A 190 1.77 -14.40 9.07
CA LEU A 190 2.87 -15.13 9.74
C LEU A 190 2.52 -15.52 11.17
N LEU A 191 1.59 -14.80 11.78
CA LEU A 191 1.14 -14.94 13.17
C LEU A 191 -0.36 -15.23 13.20
N PRO A 192 -0.86 -15.91 14.25
CA PRO A 192 -2.29 -16.05 14.48
C PRO A 192 -2.98 -14.68 14.55
N VAL A 193 -4.20 -14.59 14.02
CA VAL A 193 -4.96 -13.33 13.89
C VAL A 193 -5.18 -12.62 15.22
N ASP A 194 -5.34 -13.39 16.30
CA ASP A 194 -5.48 -12.92 17.68
C ASP A 194 -4.24 -12.26 18.26
N ARG A 195 -3.08 -12.43 17.60
CA ARG A 195 -1.80 -11.81 17.99
C ARG A 195 -1.38 -10.62 17.13
N PHE A 196 -2.20 -10.19 16.19
CA PHE A 196 -1.87 -9.02 15.32
C PHE A 196 -1.66 -7.72 16.09
N ILE A 197 -2.19 -7.63 17.30
CA ILE A 197 -2.05 -6.46 18.17
C ILE A 197 -0.72 -6.51 18.95
N ASP A 198 -0.26 -7.70 19.29
CA ASP A 198 0.86 -7.87 20.23
C ASP A 198 2.23 -8.05 19.57
N GLU A 199 2.29 -8.42 18.30
CA GLU A 199 3.55 -8.79 17.64
C GLU A 199 3.75 -8.08 16.29
N ASN A 200 4.92 -7.41 16.14
CA ASN A 200 5.28 -6.58 14.99
C ASN A 200 6.22 -7.30 14.02
N GLN A 201 5.95 -8.55 13.66
CA GLN A 201 6.74 -9.24 12.66
C GLN A 201 6.23 -8.93 11.26
N SER A 202 7.03 -8.22 10.48
CA SER A 202 6.72 -7.95 9.06
C SER A 202 7.27 -9.05 8.16
N ARG A 203 6.49 -9.49 7.16
CA ARG A 203 6.97 -10.40 6.12
C ARG A 203 8.06 -9.75 5.26
N ASN A 204 7.94 -8.46 5.01
CA ASN A 204 8.82 -7.67 4.16
C ASN A 204 9.48 -6.57 4.97
N GLU A 205 10.40 -6.91 5.89
CA GLU A 205 10.99 -5.94 6.84
C GLU A 205 11.60 -4.72 6.15
N ARG A 206 12.35 -4.91 5.07
CA ARG A 206 12.99 -3.80 4.35
C ARG A 206 11.98 -2.89 3.64
N LEU A 207 10.89 -3.46 3.10
CA LEU A 207 9.79 -2.67 2.55
C LEU A 207 9.07 -1.90 3.68
N ALA A 208 8.82 -2.57 4.81
CA ALA A 208 8.24 -1.95 5.99
C ALA A 208 9.08 -0.78 6.50
N ASP A 209 10.40 -0.95 6.58
CA ASP A 209 11.34 0.10 6.99
C ASP A 209 11.32 1.29 6.03
N ALA A 210 11.33 1.02 4.72
CA ALA A 210 11.26 2.07 3.72
C ALA A 210 9.94 2.86 3.83
N LEU A 211 8.80 2.18 3.97
CA LEU A 211 7.48 2.80 4.07
C LEU A 211 7.28 3.55 5.39
N ARG A 212 7.80 3.03 6.54
CA ARG A 212 7.80 3.72 7.84
C ARG A 212 8.57 5.04 7.77
N GLN A 213 9.78 5.04 7.22
CA GLN A 213 10.61 6.23 7.08
C GLN A 213 9.98 7.31 6.19
N LEU A 214 9.02 6.93 5.33
CA LEU A 214 8.27 7.83 4.45
C LEU A 214 6.86 8.13 4.99
N GLY A 215 6.56 7.74 6.23
CA GLY A 215 5.30 8.04 6.89
C GLY A 215 4.10 7.29 6.33
N VAL A 216 4.30 6.19 5.58
CA VAL A 216 3.20 5.36 5.06
C VAL A 216 2.65 4.45 6.15
N CYS A 217 3.52 3.83 6.94
CA CYS A 217 3.17 2.95 8.07
C CYS A 217 3.56 3.61 9.40
N ASP A 218 2.92 3.19 10.50
CA ASP A 218 3.27 3.66 11.83
C ASP A 218 4.68 3.17 12.25
N GLU A 219 5.45 4.07 12.86
CA GLU A 219 6.82 3.78 13.32
C GLU A 219 6.86 2.80 14.50
N ARG A 220 5.81 2.75 15.30
CA ARG A 220 5.77 2.02 16.58
C ARG A 220 5.06 0.69 16.52
N GLY A 221 4.54 0.29 15.36
CA GLY A 221 3.80 -0.97 15.20
C GLY A 221 2.40 -1.00 15.85
N HIS A 222 1.88 0.15 16.29
CA HIS A 222 0.55 0.28 16.89
C HIS A 222 -0.55 0.56 15.85
N GLY A 223 -0.29 0.28 14.57
CA GLY A 223 -1.24 0.58 13.49
C GLY A 223 -2.62 -0.05 13.70
N MET A 224 -2.69 -1.31 14.18
CA MET A 224 -3.97 -1.96 14.43
C MET A 224 -4.68 -1.43 15.69
N ASP A 225 -3.95 -1.00 16.72
CA ASP A 225 -4.54 -0.32 17.88
C ASP A 225 -5.16 1.02 17.46
N ALA A 226 -4.48 1.74 16.57
CA ALA A 226 -5.02 2.97 15.99
C ALA A 226 -6.29 2.69 15.17
N VAL A 227 -6.35 1.58 14.42
CA VAL A 227 -7.57 1.14 13.72
C VAL A 227 -8.71 0.95 14.72
N VAL A 228 -8.49 0.17 15.80
CA VAL A 228 -9.52 -0.07 16.84
C VAL A 228 -10.01 1.26 17.41
N THR A 229 -9.10 2.14 17.85
CA THR A 229 -9.44 3.45 18.39
C THR A 229 -10.29 4.29 17.42
N HIS A 230 -9.95 4.29 16.13
CA HIS A 230 -10.68 5.09 15.15
C HIS A 230 -12.06 4.51 14.81
N ILE A 231 -12.20 3.19 14.71
CA ILE A 231 -13.52 2.57 14.45
C ILE A 231 -14.46 2.73 15.64
N GLU A 232 -13.96 2.60 16.88
CA GLU A 232 -14.72 2.83 18.10
C GLU A 232 -15.21 4.28 18.21
N ALA A 233 -14.32 5.25 17.96
CA ALA A 233 -14.68 6.67 17.95
C ALA A 233 -15.76 7.01 16.91
N HIS A 234 -15.86 6.24 15.82
CA HIS A 234 -16.89 6.37 14.78
C HIS A 234 -18.09 5.46 15.01
N GLN A 235 -18.14 4.76 16.16
CA GLN A 235 -19.22 3.84 16.51
C GLN A 235 -19.46 2.77 15.41
N LEU A 236 -18.39 2.24 14.85
CA LEU A 236 -18.43 1.16 13.87
C LEU A 236 -18.28 -0.21 14.57
N PRO A 237 -18.74 -1.29 13.93
CA PRO A 237 -18.46 -2.64 14.40
C PRO A 237 -16.94 -2.90 14.41
N PRO A 238 -16.44 -3.79 15.29
CA PRO A 238 -15.06 -4.25 15.23
C PRO A 238 -14.70 -4.76 13.83
N TYR A 239 -13.48 -4.48 13.37
CA TYR A 239 -12.99 -5.04 12.12
C TYR A 239 -12.94 -6.58 12.21
N GLN A 240 -13.07 -7.23 11.05
CA GLN A 240 -12.95 -8.69 10.95
C GLN A 240 -11.71 -9.02 10.11
N CYS A 241 -10.98 -10.05 10.53
CA CYS A 241 -9.95 -10.65 9.73
C CYS A 241 -10.42 -12.03 9.27
N ARG A 242 -10.47 -12.25 7.95
CA ARG A 242 -10.88 -13.50 7.33
C ARG A 242 -9.71 -14.12 6.60
N LEU A 243 -9.48 -15.40 6.85
CA LEU A 243 -8.43 -16.17 6.19
C LEU A 243 -9.03 -16.97 5.04
N GLY A 244 -8.51 -16.77 3.84
CA GLY A 244 -8.76 -17.61 2.68
C GLY A 244 -7.72 -18.74 2.59
N SER A 245 -7.67 -19.42 1.46
CA SER A 245 -6.65 -20.47 1.20
C SER A 245 -5.25 -19.89 0.98
N ARG A 246 -5.14 -18.71 0.38
CA ARG A 246 -3.87 -18.05 0.00
C ARG A 246 -3.93 -16.52 0.18
N HIS A 247 -4.88 -16.00 0.93
CA HIS A 247 -5.04 -14.57 1.13
C HIS A 247 -5.64 -14.29 2.51
N THR A 248 -5.41 -13.09 2.99
CA THR A 248 -5.99 -12.53 4.19
C THR A 248 -6.88 -11.36 3.79
N THR A 249 -8.07 -11.25 4.37
CA THR A 249 -8.99 -10.15 4.12
C THR A 249 -9.30 -9.42 5.42
N VAL A 250 -9.05 -8.13 5.47
CA VAL A 250 -9.52 -7.26 6.55
C VAL A 250 -10.80 -6.58 6.11
N VAL A 251 -11.85 -6.66 6.93
CA VAL A 251 -13.18 -6.13 6.64
C VAL A 251 -13.54 -5.06 7.64
N LEU A 252 -13.84 -3.86 7.15
CA LEU A 252 -14.50 -2.79 7.88
C LEU A 252 -15.96 -2.76 7.49
N SER A 253 -16.86 -2.99 8.44
CA SER A 253 -18.31 -2.95 8.22
C SER A 253 -18.94 -1.74 8.89
N ARG A 254 -20.14 -1.36 8.46
CA ARG A 254 -21.01 -0.46 9.19
C ARG A 254 -22.19 -1.22 9.78
N TYR A 255 -22.81 -0.71 10.82
CA TYR A 255 -24.08 -1.27 11.30
C TYR A 255 -25.14 -1.17 10.19
N LYS A 256 -25.96 -2.21 10.05
CA LYS A 256 -27.12 -2.14 9.16
C LYS A 256 -28.04 -1.04 9.72
N ALA A 257 -28.49 -0.14 8.87
CA ALA A 257 -29.61 0.72 9.22
C ALA A 257 -30.81 -0.20 9.56
N LEU A 258 -31.41 0.00 10.74
CA LEU A 258 -32.61 -0.69 11.18
C LEU A 258 -33.78 -0.34 10.26
#